data_3193a064fd1cd3188fe7bba55d8568da
#
_entry.id   3193a064fd1cd3188fe7bba55d8568da
#
_cell.length_a   1.000
_cell.length_b   1.000
_cell.length_c   1.000
_cell.angle_alpha   90.00
_cell.angle_beta   90.00
_cell.angle_gamma   90.00
#
_symmetry.space_group_name_H-M   'P 1'
#
loop_
_entity.id
_entity.type
_entity.pdbx_description
1 polymer ?
#
loop_
_entity_poly.entity_id
_entity_poly.type
_entity_poly.pdbx_seq_one_letter_code
_entity_poly.pdbx_strand_id
1 'polypeptide(L)'
;MIAKDELIEYAMYVNNYYGTPKAYVQEQLAEGKDVILEIEVQGALKVKEKFPDTPLIFITPPTASELKRRLTDRGTESPEVVEERMKTAAKEARFMESYDYIILNERDRLEECVEAVHGVILAEHEKSTRNQAFIDHMKEELKGE
;
A
#
# COMPACT_ATOMS: atom_id res chain seq x y z
N MET A 1 6.23 -5.53 21.61
CA MET A 1 6.34 -4.55 20.52
C MET A 1 5.11 -3.65 20.42
N ILE A 2 3.90 -4.18 20.48
CA ILE A 2 2.67 -3.37 20.41
C ILE A 2 2.64 -2.30 21.50
N ALA A 3 2.85 -2.71 22.75
CA ALA A 3 2.80 -1.82 23.92
C ALA A 3 3.87 -0.71 23.91
N LYS A 4 4.96 -0.89 23.15
CA LYS A 4 6.06 0.07 23.04
C LYS A 4 6.03 0.88 21.75
N ASP A 5 4.97 0.77 20.97
CA ASP A 5 4.83 1.43 19.65
C ASP A 5 6.02 1.16 18.70
N GLU A 6 6.52 -0.06 18.73
CA GLU A 6 7.64 -0.50 17.88
C GLU A 6 7.20 -1.01 16.51
N LEU A 7 5.88 -1.06 16.25
CA LEU A 7 5.31 -1.51 14.98
C LEU A 7 4.77 -0.31 14.18
N ILE A 8 4.99 -0.33 12.88
CA ILE A 8 4.39 0.64 11.94
C ILE A 8 2.87 0.44 11.92
N GLU A 9 2.44 -0.82 11.82
CA GLU A 9 1.04 -1.21 11.88
C GLU A 9 0.96 -2.59 12.54
N TYR A 10 -0.20 -2.92 13.07
CA TYR A 10 -0.52 -4.27 13.52
C TYR A 10 -2.01 -4.51 13.42
N ALA A 11 -2.38 -5.77 13.24
CA ALA A 11 -3.77 -6.20 13.22
C ALA A 11 -3.89 -7.60 13.82
N MET A 12 -5.04 -7.88 14.39
CA MET A 12 -5.34 -9.23 14.88
C MET A 12 -6.03 -10.02 13.77
N TYR A 13 -5.50 -11.20 13.50
CA TYR A 13 -6.09 -12.13 12.54
C TYR A 13 -6.08 -13.53 13.15
N VAL A 14 -7.24 -14.15 13.25
CA VAL A 14 -7.44 -15.50 13.80
C VAL A 14 -6.67 -15.69 15.12
N ASN A 15 -6.94 -14.84 16.11
CA ASN A 15 -6.34 -14.87 17.46
C ASN A 15 -4.82 -14.63 17.51
N ASN A 16 -4.20 -14.17 16.44
CA ASN A 16 -2.80 -13.78 16.40
C ASN A 16 -2.65 -12.33 15.96
N TYR A 17 -1.63 -11.65 16.48
CA TYR A 17 -1.27 -10.32 16.04
C TYR A 17 -0.19 -10.42 14.96
N TYR A 18 -0.40 -9.68 13.89
CA TYR A 18 0.56 -9.51 12.80
C TYR A 18 0.90 -8.04 12.69
N GLY A 19 2.16 -7.72 12.44
CA GLY A 19 2.57 -6.34 12.32
C GLY A 19 3.95 -6.19 11.71
N THR A 20 4.29 -4.96 11.34
CA THR A 20 5.55 -4.62 10.69
C THR A 20 6.46 -3.86 11.64
N PRO A 21 7.66 -4.38 11.98
CA PRO A 21 8.60 -3.69 12.86
C PRO A 21 9.08 -2.36 12.26
N LYS A 22 8.89 -1.30 13.03
CA LYS A 22 9.25 0.07 12.62
C LYS A 22 10.76 0.21 12.36
N ALA A 23 11.58 -0.31 13.27
CA ALA A 23 13.03 -0.20 13.18
C ALA A 23 13.58 -0.85 11.90
N TYR A 24 13.05 -2.00 11.51
CA TYR A 24 13.46 -2.69 10.28
C TYR A 24 13.17 -1.84 9.04
N VAL A 25 11.97 -1.29 8.95
CA VAL A 25 11.59 -0.44 7.81
C VAL A 25 12.47 0.80 7.75
N GLN A 26 12.69 1.46 8.89
CA GLN A 26 13.53 2.65 8.96
C GLN A 26 14.98 2.36 8.53
N GLU A 27 15.52 1.21 8.91
CA GLU A 27 16.83 0.76 8.50
C GLU A 27 16.93 0.59 6.98
N GLN A 28 15.94 -0.08 6.37
CA GLN A 28 15.91 -0.27 4.93
C GLN A 28 15.81 1.05 4.15
N LEU A 29 14.98 1.96 4.62
CA LEU A 29 14.86 3.30 4.03
C LEU A 29 16.17 4.10 4.16
N ALA A 30 16.85 4.01 5.30
CA ALA A 30 18.13 4.68 5.52
C ALA A 30 19.22 4.16 4.58
N GLU A 31 19.13 2.90 4.13
CA GLU A 31 20.03 2.32 3.14
C GLU A 31 19.70 2.75 1.69
N GLY A 32 18.71 3.61 1.51
CA GLY A 32 18.30 4.10 0.19
C GLY A 32 17.38 3.17 -0.59
N LYS A 33 16.78 2.19 0.09
CA LYS A 33 15.84 1.24 -0.52
C LYS A 33 14.41 1.75 -0.39
N ASP A 34 13.59 1.41 -1.38
CA ASP A 34 12.15 1.54 -1.26
C ASP A 34 11.61 0.33 -0.52
N VAL A 35 10.60 0.55 0.33
CA VAL A 35 9.97 -0.53 1.10
C VAL A 35 8.51 -0.64 0.68
N ILE A 36 8.11 -1.84 0.27
CA ILE A 36 6.73 -2.14 -0.07
C ILE A 36 6.13 -2.95 1.06
N LEU A 37 5.00 -2.48 1.58
CA LEU A 37 4.22 -3.22 2.56
C LEU A 37 2.99 -3.80 1.87
N GLU A 38 2.83 -5.11 1.94
CA GLU A 38 1.64 -5.80 1.48
C GLU A 38 0.76 -6.06 2.71
N ILE A 39 -0.18 -5.17 2.95
CA ILE A 39 -1.01 -5.17 4.15
C ILE A 39 -2.48 -4.93 3.78
N GLU A 40 -3.36 -5.32 4.67
CA GLU A 40 -4.79 -5.09 4.49
C GLU A 40 -5.16 -3.61 4.71
N VAL A 41 -6.40 -3.27 4.33
CA VAL A 41 -6.91 -1.89 4.39
C VAL A 41 -6.74 -1.26 5.77
N GLN A 42 -7.07 -1.97 6.84
CA GLN A 42 -6.98 -1.43 8.20
C GLN A 42 -5.53 -1.05 8.56
N GLY A 43 -4.59 -1.91 8.19
CA GLY A 43 -3.16 -1.64 8.38
C GLY A 43 -2.68 -0.46 7.54
N ALA A 44 -3.09 -0.40 6.28
CA ALA A 44 -2.73 0.69 5.37
C ALA A 44 -3.19 2.05 5.88
N LEU A 45 -4.42 2.13 6.37
CA LEU A 45 -4.96 3.38 6.91
C LEU A 45 -4.21 3.82 8.17
N LYS A 46 -3.81 2.89 9.02
CA LYS A 46 -2.99 3.18 10.20
C LYS A 46 -1.60 3.71 9.81
N VAL A 47 -1.00 3.13 8.78
CA VAL A 47 0.28 3.62 8.26
C VAL A 47 0.13 5.05 7.74
N LYS A 48 -0.92 5.33 6.98
CA LYS A 48 -1.18 6.66 6.44
C LYS A 48 -1.38 7.69 7.54
N GLU A 49 -2.04 7.32 8.62
CA GLU A 49 -2.23 8.20 9.78
C GLU A 49 -0.92 8.55 10.47
N LYS A 50 -0.05 7.57 10.68
CA LYS A 50 1.27 7.76 11.32
C LYS A 50 2.30 8.40 10.40
N PHE A 51 2.26 8.07 9.12
CA PHE A 51 3.21 8.52 8.10
C PHE A 51 2.47 9.04 6.88
N PRO A 52 1.96 10.29 6.93
CA PRO A 52 1.10 10.85 5.88
C PRO A 52 1.71 10.89 4.49
N ASP A 53 3.04 10.88 4.39
CA ASP A 53 3.75 10.93 3.11
C ASP A 53 3.85 9.56 2.43
N THR A 54 3.38 8.49 3.09
CA THR A 54 3.39 7.15 2.53
C THR A 54 2.31 7.03 1.45
N PRO A 55 2.66 6.70 0.21
CA PRO A 55 1.65 6.46 -0.81
C PRO A 55 0.93 5.14 -0.56
N LEU A 56 -0.38 5.18 -0.65
CA LEU A 56 -1.25 4.01 -0.57
C LEU A 56 -1.71 3.63 -1.97
N ILE A 57 -1.44 2.39 -2.36
CA ILE A 57 -1.83 1.86 -3.66
C ILE A 57 -2.86 0.75 -3.44
N PHE A 58 -4.04 0.92 -4.01
CA PHE A 58 -5.09 -0.10 -3.96
C PHE A 58 -5.04 -0.89 -5.26
N ILE A 59 -4.72 -2.19 -5.15
CA ILE A 59 -4.68 -3.08 -6.31
C ILE A 59 -5.97 -3.89 -6.33
N THR A 60 -6.69 -3.84 -7.44
CA THR A 60 -8.01 -4.44 -7.54
C THR A 60 -8.21 -5.14 -8.88
N PRO A 61 -8.98 -6.25 -8.91
CA PRO A 61 -9.48 -6.77 -10.20
C PRO A 61 -10.38 -5.72 -10.86
N PRO A 62 -10.58 -5.82 -12.19
CA PRO A 62 -11.36 -4.80 -12.92
C PRO A 62 -12.85 -4.81 -12.61
N THR A 63 -13.40 -5.94 -12.16
CA THR A 63 -14.83 -6.07 -11.85
C THR A 63 -15.04 -6.99 -10.65
N ALA A 64 -16.20 -6.84 -10.01
CA ALA A 64 -16.62 -7.75 -8.94
C ALA A 64 -16.80 -9.19 -9.44
N SER A 65 -17.26 -9.36 -10.68
CA SER A 65 -17.39 -10.68 -11.30
C SER A 65 -16.04 -11.38 -11.45
N GLU A 66 -15.02 -10.64 -11.86
CA GLU A 66 -13.66 -11.16 -11.97
C GLU A 66 -13.09 -11.54 -10.60
N LEU A 67 -13.32 -10.72 -9.59
CA LEU A 67 -12.91 -11.05 -8.22
C LEU A 67 -13.55 -12.37 -7.76
N LYS A 68 -14.85 -12.50 -7.93
CA LYS A 68 -15.58 -13.70 -7.55
C LYS A 68 -15.06 -14.93 -8.29
N ARG A 69 -14.78 -14.79 -9.59
CA ARG A 69 -14.22 -15.87 -10.40
C ARG A 69 -12.85 -16.31 -9.87
N ARG A 70 -11.96 -15.37 -9.55
CA ARG A 70 -10.64 -15.68 -9.00
C ARG A 70 -10.72 -16.41 -7.67
N LEU A 71 -11.64 -15.99 -6.79
CA LEU A 71 -11.88 -16.66 -5.52
C LEU A 71 -12.42 -18.07 -5.70
N THR A 72 -13.31 -18.25 -6.65
CA THR A 72 -13.93 -19.55 -6.96
C THR A 72 -12.92 -20.50 -7.63
N ASP A 73 -12.15 -20.02 -8.59
CA ASP A 73 -11.19 -20.81 -9.37
C ASP A 73 -10.03 -21.37 -8.55
N ARG A 74 -9.76 -20.81 -7.39
CA ARG A 74 -8.75 -21.37 -6.47
C ARG A 74 -9.11 -22.79 -6.01
N GLY A 75 -10.40 -23.15 -6.04
CA GLY A 75 -10.88 -24.50 -5.78
C GLY A 75 -10.65 -25.03 -4.36
N THR A 76 -10.09 -24.21 -3.48
CA THR A 76 -9.72 -24.56 -2.11
C THR A 76 -10.72 -24.09 -1.07
N GLU A 77 -11.72 -23.32 -1.47
CA GLU A 77 -12.67 -22.71 -0.54
C GLU A 77 -14.11 -23.05 -0.88
N SER A 78 -14.91 -23.20 0.18
CA SER A 78 -16.34 -23.45 0.03
C SER A 78 -17.08 -22.22 -0.53
N PRO A 79 -18.29 -22.40 -1.11
CA PRO A 79 -19.09 -21.26 -1.56
C PRO A 79 -19.37 -20.23 -0.45
N GLU A 80 -19.52 -20.67 0.79
CA GLU A 80 -19.76 -19.80 1.93
C GLU A 80 -18.54 -18.90 2.21
N VAL A 81 -17.33 -19.46 2.09
CA VAL A 81 -16.09 -18.69 2.27
C VAL A 81 -15.92 -17.67 1.14
N VAL A 82 -16.22 -18.05 -0.10
CA VAL A 82 -16.18 -17.12 -1.24
C VAL A 82 -17.14 -15.95 -0.99
N GLU A 83 -18.36 -16.22 -0.51
CA GLU A 83 -19.35 -15.19 -0.20
C GLU A 83 -18.84 -14.25 0.91
N GLU A 84 -18.24 -14.79 1.96
CA GLU A 84 -17.66 -14.00 3.04
C GLU A 84 -16.53 -13.08 2.54
N ARG A 85 -15.69 -13.58 1.65
CA ARG A 85 -14.63 -12.79 1.04
C ARG A 85 -15.17 -11.69 0.13
N MET A 86 -16.28 -11.95 -0.57
CA MET A 86 -16.95 -10.92 -1.37
C MET A 86 -17.53 -9.81 -0.48
N LYS A 87 -18.08 -10.16 0.67
CA LYS A 87 -18.58 -9.18 1.65
C LYS A 87 -17.44 -8.33 2.21
N THR A 88 -16.31 -8.97 2.52
CA THR A 88 -15.11 -8.26 2.98
C THR A 88 -14.62 -7.29 1.91
N ALA A 89 -14.55 -7.73 0.65
CA ALA A 89 -14.16 -6.89 -0.48
C ALA A 89 -15.08 -5.67 -0.63
N ALA A 90 -16.39 -5.86 -0.44
CA ALA A 90 -17.36 -4.75 -0.49
C ALA A 90 -17.12 -3.73 0.61
N LYS A 91 -16.75 -4.17 1.81
CA LYS A 91 -16.38 -3.27 2.92
C LYS A 91 -15.08 -2.53 2.61
N GLU A 92 -14.07 -3.23 2.12
CA GLU A 92 -12.78 -2.64 1.76
C GLU A 92 -12.91 -1.61 0.63
N ALA A 93 -13.78 -1.87 -0.34
CA ALA A 93 -14.02 -0.96 -1.45
C ALA A 93 -14.49 0.44 -1.00
N ARG A 94 -15.12 0.54 0.15
CA ARG A 94 -15.53 1.83 0.73
C ARG A 94 -14.34 2.71 1.09
N PHE A 95 -13.16 2.13 1.26
CA PHE A 95 -11.95 2.84 1.63
C PHE A 95 -11.06 3.17 0.43
N MET A 96 -11.47 2.80 -0.79
CA MET A 96 -10.70 3.11 -2.00
C MET A 96 -10.40 4.61 -2.13
N GLU A 97 -11.35 5.45 -1.77
CA GLU A 97 -11.20 6.91 -1.82
C GLU A 97 -10.12 7.43 -0.87
N SER A 98 -9.76 6.66 0.14
CA SER A 98 -8.69 7.00 1.09
C SER A 98 -7.30 6.63 0.59
N TYR A 99 -7.22 5.92 -0.53
CA TYR A 99 -5.95 5.56 -1.15
C TYR A 99 -5.50 6.63 -2.14
N ASP A 100 -4.22 6.69 -2.40
CA ASP A 100 -3.63 7.67 -3.31
C ASP A 100 -3.71 7.21 -4.77
N TYR A 101 -3.64 5.92 -5.01
CA TYR A 101 -3.63 5.31 -6.34
C TYR A 101 -4.49 4.06 -6.39
N ILE A 102 -5.15 3.86 -7.53
CA ILE A 102 -5.88 2.62 -7.82
C ILE A 102 -5.29 2.01 -9.07
N ILE A 103 -4.83 0.76 -8.96
CA ILE A 103 -4.22 0.05 -10.06
C ILE A 103 -5.02 -1.23 -10.32
N LEU A 104 -5.39 -1.44 -11.58
CA LEU A 104 -6.12 -2.62 -11.98
C LEU A 104 -5.16 -3.77 -12.25
N ASN A 105 -5.40 -4.90 -11.61
CA ASN A 105 -4.72 -6.15 -11.91
C ASN A 105 -5.60 -6.98 -12.82
N GLU A 106 -5.52 -6.73 -14.13
CA GLU A 106 -6.29 -7.44 -15.13
C GLU A 106 -5.70 -8.82 -15.42
N ARG A 107 -6.56 -9.73 -15.85
CA ARG A 107 -6.15 -11.09 -16.17
C ARG A 107 -5.14 -11.08 -17.33
N ASP A 108 -4.10 -11.89 -17.19
CA ASP A 108 -3.02 -12.03 -18.17
C ASP A 108 -2.25 -10.74 -18.48
N ARG A 109 -2.37 -9.73 -17.59
CA ARG A 109 -1.69 -8.43 -17.69
C ARG A 109 -0.93 -8.08 -16.41
N LEU A 110 -0.36 -9.08 -15.76
CA LEU A 110 0.39 -8.87 -14.52
C LEU A 110 1.58 -7.93 -14.74
N GLU A 111 2.28 -8.04 -15.85
CA GLU A 111 3.42 -7.19 -16.15
C GLU A 111 3.03 -5.71 -16.24
N GLU A 112 1.88 -5.41 -16.84
CA GLU A 112 1.36 -4.04 -16.92
C GLU A 112 1.01 -3.50 -15.54
N CYS A 113 0.46 -4.35 -14.67
CA CYS A 113 0.18 -4.00 -13.28
C CYS A 113 1.48 -3.67 -12.53
N VAL A 114 2.50 -4.51 -12.68
CA VAL A 114 3.82 -4.30 -12.06
C VAL A 114 4.46 -3.01 -12.56
N GLU A 115 4.40 -2.73 -13.85
CA GLU A 115 4.91 -1.49 -14.43
C GLU A 115 4.19 -0.26 -13.89
N ALA A 116 2.87 -0.35 -13.70
CA ALA A 116 2.08 0.74 -13.13
C ALA A 116 2.50 1.03 -11.69
N VAL A 117 2.70 0.01 -10.87
CA VAL A 117 3.18 0.17 -9.48
C VAL A 117 4.58 0.78 -9.49
N HIS A 118 5.47 0.28 -10.33
CA HIS A 118 6.83 0.82 -10.46
C HIS A 118 6.80 2.29 -10.90
N GLY A 119 5.94 2.63 -11.85
CA GLY A 119 5.75 4.02 -12.29
C GLY A 119 5.32 4.94 -11.15
N VAL A 120 4.46 4.47 -10.26
CA VAL A 120 4.05 5.22 -9.06
C VAL A 120 5.25 5.46 -8.15
N ILE A 121 6.06 4.43 -7.90
CA ILE A 121 7.25 4.54 -7.05
C ILE A 121 8.21 5.58 -7.62
N LEU A 122 8.48 5.53 -8.92
CA LEU A 122 9.37 6.49 -9.59
C LEU A 122 8.82 7.91 -9.52
N ALA A 123 7.52 8.09 -9.77
CA ALA A 123 6.87 9.40 -9.71
C ALA A 123 6.88 9.96 -8.28
N GLU A 124 6.71 9.12 -7.27
CA GLU A 124 6.76 9.54 -5.87
C GLU A 124 8.14 10.10 -5.49
N HIS A 125 9.22 9.56 -6.02
CA HIS A 125 10.56 10.10 -5.79
C HIS A 125 10.72 11.51 -6.35
N GLU A 126 9.98 11.86 -7.40
CA GLU A 126 10.05 13.17 -8.06
C GLU A 126 9.15 14.23 -7.43
N LYS A 127 8.35 13.87 -6.43
CA LYS A 127 7.50 14.86 -5.76
C LYS A 127 8.32 15.96 -5.11
N SER A 128 7.89 17.21 -5.26
CA SER A 128 8.55 18.35 -4.65
C SER A 128 8.68 18.22 -3.13
N THR A 129 7.67 17.67 -2.46
CA THR A 129 7.69 17.44 -1.01
C THR A 129 8.78 16.47 -0.56
N ARG A 130 9.28 15.61 -1.46
CA ARG A 130 10.38 14.68 -1.18
C ARG A 130 11.74 15.23 -1.60
N ASN A 131 11.78 16.38 -2.23
CA ASN A 131 12.98 17.01 -2.76
C ASN A 131 13.25 18.36 -2.11
N GLN A 132 12.87 18.51 -0.85
CA GLN A 132 12.98 19.77 -0.12
C GLN A 132 14.43 20.26 0.00
N ALA A 133 15.38 19.36 0.20
CA ALA A 133 16.79 19.71 0.29
C ALA A 133 17.29 20.36 -1.01
N PHE A 134 16.92 19.81 -2.16
CA PHE A 134 17.25 20.40 -3.46
C PHE A 134 16.59 21.78 -3.64
N ILE A 135 15.31 21.89 -3.29
CA ILE A 135 14.56 23.14 -3.40
C ILE A 135 15.22 24.23 -2.55
N ASP A 136 15.56 23.91 -1.31
CA ASP A 136 16.19 24.86 -0.37
C ASP A 136 17.56 25.29 -0.89
N HIS A 137 18.35 24.36 -1.42
CA HIS A 137 19.64 24.65 -2.00
C HIS A 137 19.55 25.60 -3.20
N MET A 138 18.61 25.35 -4.12
CA MET A 138 18.37 26.22 -5.27
C MET A 138 17.97 27.63 -4.85
N LYS A 139 17.09 27.72 -3.86
CA LYS A 139 16.68 29.03 -3.33
C LYS A 139 17.85 29.80 -2.73
N GLU A 140 18.77 29.11 -2.03
CA GLU A 140 19.96 29.75 -1.49
C GLU A 140 20.91 30.22 -2.61
N GLU A 141 21.16 29.41 -3.61
CA GLU A 141 22.00 29.79 -4.75
C GLU A 141 21.42 31.01 -5.48
N LEU A 142 20.11 31.04 -5.68
CA LEU A 142 19.45 32.14 -6.40
C LEU A 142 19.37 33.45 -5.61
N LYS A 143 19.55 33.43 -4.29
CA LYS A 143 19.62 34.65 -3.49
C LYS A 143 20.87 35.46 -3.74
N GLY A 144 21.94 34.84 -4.24
CA GLY A 144 23.19 35.51 -4.58
C GLY A 144 23.13 36.31 -5.87
N GLU A 145 22.02 36.19 -6.62
CA GLU A 145 21.75 36.92 -7.87
C GLU A 145 20.87 38.15 -7.60
#